data_c6996e9240be74d3d9d1072c50f3f839
#
_entry.id   c6996e9240be74d3d9d1072c50f3f839
#
_cell.length_a   1.000
_cell.length_b   1.000
_cell.length_c   1.000
_cell.angle_alpha   90.00
_cell.angle_beta   90.00
_cell.angle_gamma   90.00
#
_symmetry.space_group_name_H-M   'P 1'
#
loop_
_entity.id
_entity.type
_entity.pdbx_description
1 polymer ?
#
loop_
_entity_poly.entity_id
_entity_poly.type
_entity_poly.pdbx_seq_one_letter_code
_entity_poly.pdbx_strand_id
1 'polypeptide(L)'
;MNREKVRNEIVGHSVILKQITMQDTDLIVKWRNNPEVMKNFIFRGEFTHETHKHWMETKVARGEVLQYIIITKRDRIPVGSVYYRNIDLNNSAEYGVFIGEDSARKKGVGSETARLFTRYGIEELGLHRIYLRLLAGNDIAYRTYEKAGFKKEGVFRDMVYLDGEYRDVIFMSLLEEDISTEDV
;
A
#
# COMPACT_ATOMS: atom_id res chain seq x y z
N MET A 1 -15.05 -8.22 -1.46
CA MET A 1 -14.49 -7.38 -2.55
C MET A 1 -15.08 -7.79 -3.90
N ASN A 2 -15.61 -6.85 -4.67
CA ASN A 2 -16.17 -7.09 -6.01
C ASN A 2 -15.04 -7.12 -7.06
N ARG A 3 -14.66 -8.32 -7.51
CA ARG A 3 -13.56 -8.53 -8.47
C ARG A 3 -13.89 -8.09 -9.91
N GLU A 4 -15.16 -8.04 -10.29
CA GLU A 4 -15.59 -7.58 -11.61
C GLU A 4 -15.34 -6.09 -11.84
N LYS A 5 -15.19 -5.35 -10.74
CA LYS A 5 -14.87 -3.92 -10.75
C LYS A 5 -13.38 -3.59 -10.68
N VAL A 6 -12.50 -4.62 -10.72
CA VAL A 6 -11.05 -4.38 -10.75
C VAL A 6 -10.67 -3.71 -12.07
N ARG A 7 -10.06 -2.53 -11.96
CA ARG A 7 -9.63 -1.73 -13.11
C ARG A 7 -8.14 -1.94 -13.39
N ASN A 8 -7.75 -1.92 -14.66
CA ASN A 8 -6.34 -1.93 -15.06
C ASN A 8 -5.62 -0.63 -14.67
N GLU A 9 -6.34 0.49 -14.68
CA GLU A 9 -5.82 1.79 -14.26
C GLU A 9 -6.85 2.54 -13.40
N ILE A 10 -6.35 3.25 -12.37
CA ILE A 10 -7.09 4.18 -11.53
C ILE A 10 -6.38 5.53 -11.65
N VAL A 11 -7.08 6.55 -12.12
CA VAL A 11 -6.49 7.84 -12.44
C VAL A 11 -6.81 8.85 -11.34
N GLY A 12 -5.78 9.35 -10.68
CA GLY A 12 -5.85 10.44 -9.71
C GLY A 12 -5.54 11.81 -10.31
N HIS A 13 -5.33 12.79 -9.45
CA HIS A 13 -4.95 14.15 -9.85
C HIS A 13 -3.52 14.19 -10.40
N SER A 14 -2.53 13.73 -9.65
CA SER A 14 -1.10 13.71 -10.02
C SER A 14 -0.51 12.31 -10.17
N VAL A 15 -1.26 11.26 -9.81
CA VAL A 15 -0.82 9.87 -9.91
C VAL A 15 -1.76 9.03 -10.78
N ILE A 16 -1.21 7.97 -11.35
CA ILE A 16 -1.94 6.88 -11.99
C ILE A 16 -1.53 5.59 -11.29
N LEU A 17 -2.49 4.77 -10.90
CA LEU A 17 -2.25 3.44 -10.37
C LEU A 17 -2.51 2.45 -11.49
N LYS A 18 -1.47 1.80 -12.00
CA LYS A 18 -1.54 0.78 -13.05
C LYS A 18 -1.42 -0.60 -12.45
N GLN A 19 -2.35 -1.50 -12.75
CA GLN A 19 -2.29 -2.87 -12.26
C GLN A 19 -0.94 -3.51 -12.58
N ILE A 20 -0.34 -4.15 -11.56
CA ILE A 20 0.99 -4.76 -11.68
C ILE A 20 1.00 -5.92 -12.68
N THR A 21 2.10 -6.05 -13.40
CA THR A 21 2.37 -7.16 -14.31
C THR A 21 3.74 -7.77 -14.04
N MET A 22 4.05 -8.91 -14.66
CA MET A 22 5.37 -9.52 -14.56
C MET A 22 6.50 -8.62 -15.08
N GLN A 23 6.18 -7.67 -15.98
CA GLN A 23 7.16 -6.71 -16.53
C GLN A 23 7.65 -5.71 -15.47
N ASP A 24 6.91 -5.55 -14.37
CA ASP A 24 7.25 -4.62 -13.28
C ASP A 24 8.19 -5.25 -12.23
N THR A 25 8.62 -6.52 -12.43
CA THR A 25 9.44 -7.26 -11.48
C THR A 25 10.72 -6.54 -11.11
N ASP A 26 11.45 -6.00 -12.09
CA ASP A 26 12.72 -5.29 -11.86
C ASP A 26 12.53 -4.07 -10.94
N LEU A 27 11.44 -3.33 -11.14
CA LEU A 27 11.10 -2.18 -10.31
C LEU A 27 10.82 -2.59 -8.86
N ILE A 28 10.00 -3.63 -8.67
CA ILE A 28 9.65 -4.11 -7.33
C ILE A 28 10.89 -4.63 -6.61
N VAL A 29 11.73 -5.42 -7.26
CA VAL A 29 12.98 -5.96 -6.67
C VAL A 29 13.92 -4.82 -6.31
N LYS A 30 14.15 -3.87 -7.22
CA LYS A 30 14.96 -2.66 -6.96
C LYS A 30 14.46 -1.92 -5.72
N TRP A 31 13.16 -1.61 -5.67
CA TRP A 31 12.60 -0.80 -4.59
C TRP A 31 12.54 -1.53 -3.25
N ARG A 32 12.17 -2.81 -3.27
CA ARG A 32 12.06 -3.60 -2.03
C ARG A 32 13.41 -3.87 -1.36
N ASN A 33 14.50 -3.90 -2.13
CA ASN A 33 15.87 -4.03 -1.62
C ASN A 33 16.54 -2.68 -1.32
N ASN A 34 15.89 -1.56 -1.61
CA ASN A 34 16.42 -0.25 -1.22
C ASN A 34 16.33 -0.09 0.31
N PRO A 35 17.46 0.13 1.03
CA PRO A 35 17.47 0.28 2.49
C PRO A 35 16.50 1.36 3.01
N GLU A 36 16.37 2.48 2.28
CA GLU A 36 15.47 3.58 2.65
C GLU A 36 13.99 3.22 2.54
N VAL A 37 13.66 2.23 1.73
CA VAL A 37 12.31 1.65 1.63
C VAL A 37 12.15 0.54 2.66
N MET A 38 13.13 -0.36 2.73
CA MET A 38 13.09 -1.56 3.57
C MET A 38 12.98 -1.24 5.07
N LYS A 39 13.63 -0.17 5.54
CA LYS A 39 13.58 0.23 6.97
C LYS A 39 12.17 0.49 7.51
N ASN A 40 11.21 0.79 6.62
CA ASN A 40 9.81 1.06 6.98
C ASN A 40 8.92 -0.19 6.96
N PHE A 41 9.45 -1.33 6.50
CA PHE A 41 8.69 -2.57 6.45
C PHE A 41 8.80 -3.36 7.76
N ILE A 42 7.67 -3.94 8.16
CA ILE A 42 7.60 -4.91 9.26
C ILE A 42 8.30 -6.22 8.88
N PHE A 43 8.19 -6.65 7.62
CA PHE A 43 8.91 -7.80 7.09
C PHE A 43 10.08 -7.34 6.23
N ARG A 44 11.29 -7.74 6.62
CA ARG A 44 12.55 -7.36 5.98
C ARG A 44 13.27 -8.63 5.51
N GLY A 45 12.87 -9.16 4.37
CA GLY A 45 13.55 -10.26 3.68
C GLY A 45 14.18 -9.77 2.39
N GLU A 46 15.16 -10.51 1.89
CA GLU A 46 15.70 -10.27 0.55
C GLU A 46 14.62 -10.53 -0.50
N PHE A 47 14.48 -9.58 -1.43
CA PHE A 47 13.58 -9.68 -2.56
C PHE A 47 14.35 -10.03 -3.82
N THR A 48 14.08 -11.19 -4.41
CA THR A 48 14.67 -11.64 -5.67
C THR A 48 13.61 -11.69 -6.78
N HIS A 49 14.04 -11.79 -8.03
CA HIS A 49 13.14 -12.02 -9.16
C HIS A 49 12.32 -13.29 -8.97
N GLU A 50 12.93 -14.34 -8.44
CA GLU A 50 12.27 -15.62 -8.18
C GLU A 50 11.18 -15.49 -7.11
N THR A 51 11.49 -14.85 -5.96
CA THR A 51 10.49 -14.63 -4.90
C THR A 51 9.35 -13.74 -5.37
N HIS A 52 9.62 -12.72 -6.18
CA HIS A 52 8.57 -11.87 -6.75
C HIS A 52 7.73 -12.62 -7.79
N LYS A 53 8.35 -13.40 -8.68
CA LYS A 53 7.62 -14.25 -9.64
C LYS A 53 6.68 -15.21 -8.90
N HIS A 54 7.17 -15.89 -7.88
CA HIS A 54 6.35 -16.77 -7.04
C HIS A 54 5.18 -16.03 -6.40
N TRP A 55 5.40 -14.81 -5.88
CA TRP A 55 4.35 -13.94 -5.36
C TRP A 55 3.29 -13.61 -6.41
N MET A 56 3.68 -13.23 -7.61
CA MET A 56 2.78 -12.93 -8.71
C MET A 56 1.91 -14.14 -9.08
N GLU A 57 2.52 -15.33 -9.21
CA GLU A 57 1.84 -16.57 -9.61
C GLU A 57 0.91 -17.12 -8.51
N THR A 58 1.31 -16.99 -7.24
CA THR A 58 0.58 -17.62 -6.13
C THR A 58 -0.37 -16.69 -5.40
N LYS A 59 -0.11 -15.38 -5.38
CA LYS A 59 -0.91 -14.40 -4.64
C LYS A 59 -1.69 -13.46 -5.54
N VAL A 60 -1.01 -12.81 -6.48
CA VAL A 60 -1.66 -11.84 -7.38
C VAL A 60 -2.58 -12.55 -8.37
N ALA A 61 -2.11 -13.59 -9.06
CA ALA A 61 -2.90 -14.33 -10.04
C ALA A 61 -4.14 -15.01 -9.42
N ARG A 62 -4.06 -15.41 -8.14
CA ARG A 62 -5.21 -15.98 -7.41
C ARG A 62 -6.16 -14.91 -6.84
N GLY A 63 -5.81 -13.64 -6.97
CA GLY A 63 -6.58 -12.53 -6.42
C GLY A 63 -6.55 -12.44 -4.89
N GLU A 64 -5.61 -13.10 -4.21
CA GLU A 64 -5.37 -12.92 -2.77
C GLU A 64 -4.71 -11.57 -2.49
N VAL A 65 -4.09 -10.99 -3.52
CA VAL A 65 -3.49 -9.66 -3.50
C VAL A 65 -3.95 -8.88 -4.73
N LEU A 66 -4.33 -7.64 -4.53
CA LEU A 66 -4.58 -6.66 -5.59
C LEU A 66 -3.49 -5.59 -5.50
N GLN A 67 -2.62 -5.50 -6.50
CA GLN A 67 -1.44 -4.64 -6.47
C GLN A 67 -1.35 -3.75 -7.71
N TYR A 68 -0.89 -2.51 -7.49
CA TYR A 68 -0.71 -1.50 -8.53
C TYR A 68 0.68 -0.86 -8.43
N ILE A 69 1.22 -0.46 -9.58
CA ILE A 69 2.37 0.43 -9.70
C ILE A 69 1.87 1.88 -9.65
N ILE A 70 2.50 2.69 -8.83
CA ILE A 70 2.23 4.13 -8.73
C ILE A 70 3.07 4.83 -9.78
N ILE A 71 2.43 5.56 -10.68
CA ILE A 71 3.06 6.29 -11.78
C ILE A 71 2.74 7.77 -11.63
N THR A 72 3.74 8.65 -11.73
CA THR A 72 3.50 10.10 -11.79
C THR A 72 2.79 10.45 -13.09
N LYS A 73 1.67 11.18 -13.02
CA LYS A 73 0.85 11.49 -14.19
C LYS A 73 1.56 12.40 -15.20
N ARG A 74 2.34 13.35 -14.68
CA ARG A 74 3.07 14.34 -15.47
C ARG A 74 4.14 13.70 -16.37
N ASP A 75 5.01 12.92 -15.73
CA ASP A 75 6.24 12.44 -16.38
C ASP A 75 6.14 10.96 -16.77
N ARG A 76 5.02 10.31 -16.42
CA ARG A 76 4.77 8.87 -16.66
C ARG A 76 5.84 7.96 -16.08
N ILE A 77 6.45 8.36 -14.94
CA ILE A 77 7.52 7.63 -14.29
C ILE A 77 6.94 6.76 -13.18
N PRO A 78 7.23 5.43 -13.16
CA PRO A 78 6.89 4.56 -12.04
C PRO A 78 7.71 4.95 -10.80
N VAL A 79 7.06 5.12 -9.65
CA VAL A 79 7.69 5.66 -8.44
C VAL A 79 7.45 4.84 -7.17
N GLY A 80 6.60 3.81 -7.23
CA GLY A 80 6.29 3.00 -6.07
C GLY A 80 5.20 1.98 -6.35
N SER A 81 4.66 1.40 -5.29
CA SER A 81 3.57 0.41 -5.40
C SER A 81 2.61 0.51 -4.22
N VAL A 82 1.33 0.22 -4.48
CA VAL A 82 0.24 0.15 -3.52
C VAL A 82 -0.51 -1.17 -3.70
N TYR A 83 -1.01 -1.74 -2.60
CA TYR A 83 -1.69 -3.03 -2.67
C TYR A 83 -2.71 -3.23 -1.55
N TYR A 84 -3.66 -4.12 -1.80
CA TYR A 84 -4.45 -4.82 -0.81
C TYR A 84 -3.97 -6.27 -0.72
N ARG A 85 -3.85 -6.79 0.50
CA ARG A 85 -3.59 -8.20 0.80
C ARG A 85 -4.48 -8.66 1.95
N ASN A 86 -4.45 -9.94 2.27
CA ASN A 86 -5.30 -10.54 3.31
C ASN A 86 -6.78 -10.14 3.14
N ILE A 87 -7.22 -10.19 1.87
CA ILE A 87 -8.61 -9.89 1.51
C ILE A 87 -9.48 -11.05 1.97
N ASP A 88 -10.41 -10.78 2.88
CA ASP A 88 -11.24 -11.81 3.51
C ASP A 88 -12.71 -11.78 3.08
N LEU A 89 -13.49 -12.75 3.58
CA LEU A 89 -14.91 -12.88 3.28
C LEU A 89 -15.78 -11.79 3.91
N ASN A 90 -15.26 -11.05 4.91
CA ASN A 90 -15.96 -9.93 5.53
C ASN A 90 -15.71 -8.61 4.79
N ASN A 91 -15.18 -8.68 3.57
CA ASN A 91 -14.78 -7.51 2.79
C ASN A 91 -13.78 -6.60 3.53
N SER A 92 -12.85 -7.21 4.26
CA SER A 92 -11.74 -6.54 4.91
C SER A 92 -10.44 -6.79 4.13
N ALA A 93 -9.56 -5.79 4.09
CA ALA A 93 -8.27 -5.91 3.41
C ALA A 93 -7.17 -5.12 4.13
N GLU A 94 -5.95 -5.67 4.13
CA GLU A 94 -4.77 -4.96 4.60
C GLU A 94 -4.18 -4.11 3.48
N TYR A 95 -4.11 -2.81 3.72
CA TYR A 95 -3.49 -1.82 2.85
C TYR A 95 -1.99 -1.76 3.05
N GLY A 96 -1.24 -1.64 1.97
CA GLY A 96 0.17 -1.34 2.00
C GLY A 96 0.60 -0.46 0.85
N VAL A 97 1.55 0.44 1.11
CA VAL A 97 2.12 1.34 0.10
C VAL A 97 3.60 1.58 0.38
N PHE A 98 4.36 1.79 -0.67
CA PHE A 98 5.71 2.34 -0.57
C PHE A 98 6.05 3.19 -1.79
N ILE A 99 6.83 4.25 -1.54
CA ILE A 99 7.42 5.09 -2.59
C ILE A 99 8.88 4.65 -2.73
N GLY A 100 9.18 4.03 -3.87
CA GLY A 100 10.47 3.43 -4.18
C GLY A 100 11.51 4.43 -4.67
N GLU A 101 11.06 5.49 -5.38
CA GLU A 101 11.95 6.51 -5.93
C GLU A 101 12.06 7.72 -4.97
N ASP A 102 13.29 8.09 -4.62
CA ASP A 102 13.58 9.20 -3.71
C ASP A 102 13.05 10.54 -4.25
N SER A 103 13.12 10.70 -5.57
CA SER A 103 12.64 11.90 -6.26
C SER A 103 11.14 12.15 -6.10
N ALA A 104 10.35 11.13 -5.76
CA ALA A 104 8.90 11.23 -5.56
C ALA A 104 8.49 11.35 -4.10
N ARG A 105 9.42 11.16 -3.15
CA ARG A 105 9.13 11.28 -1.71
C ARG A 105 8.87 12.74 -1.32
N LYS A 106 8.04 12.93 -0.29
CA LYS A 106 7.66 14.27 0.27
C LYS A 106 7.00 15.20 -0.74
N LYS A 107 6.50 14.69 -1.89
CA LYS A 107 5.79 15.44 -2.94
C LYS A 107 4.28 15.18 -2.98
N GLY A 108 3.71 14.63 -1.91
CA GLY A 108 2.27 14.34 -1.84
C GLY A 108 1.84 13.02 -2.49
N VAL A 109 2.72 12.36 -3.26
CA VAL A 109 2.41 11.11 -3.99
C VAL A 109 1.82 10.03 -3.07
N GLY A 110 2.43 9.79 -1.90
CA GLY A 110 1.93 8.79 -0.95
C GLY A 110 0.56 9.14 -0.37
N SER A 111 0.32 10.41 -0.06
CA SER A 111 -0.95 10.88 0.49
C SER A 111 -2.08 10.82 -0.53
N GLU A 112 -1.83 11.21 -1.77
CA GLU A 112 -2.80 11.08 -2.86
C GLU A 112 -3.10 9.62 -3.16
N THR A 113 -2.06 8.78 -3.25
CA THR A 113 -2.23 7.33 -3.45
C THR A 113 -3.09 6.71 -2.35
N ALA A 114 -2.87 7.08 -1.09
CA ALA A 114 -3.66 6.56 0.02
C ALA A 114 -5.14 6.92 -0.13
N ARG A 115 -5.47 8.20 -0.35
CA ARG A 115 -6.85 8.64 -0.55
C ARG A 115 -7.51 7.99 -1.78
N LEU A 116 -6.82 8.01 -2.92
CA LEU A 116 -7.33 7.45 -4.18
C LEU A 116 -7.62 5.95 -4.05
N PHE A 117 -6.68 5.19 -3.50
CA PHE A 117 -6.81 3.74 -3.46
C PHE A 117 -7.79 3.28 -2.38
N THR A 118 -7.86 3.96 -1.22
CA THR A 118 -8.85 3.65 -0.19
C THR A 118 -10.26 3.97 -0.64
N ARG A 119 -10.48 5.11 -1.30
CA ARG A 119 -11.77 5.45 -1.90
C ARG A 119 -12.20 4.39 -2.92
N TYR A 120 -11.33 4.03 -3.85
CA TYR A 120 -11.56 2.95 -4.81
C TYR A 120 -11.92 1.62 -4.13
N GLY A 121 -11.21 1.28 -3.05
CA GLY A 121 -11.47 0.07 -2.27
C GLY A 121 -12.87 0.02 -1.67
N ILE A 122 -13.30 1.09 -1.05
CA ILE A 122 -14.62 1.19 -0.41
C ILE A 122 -15.74 1.35 -1.46
N GLU A 123 -15.67 2.39 -2.29
CA GLU A 123 -16.78 2.78 -3.15
C GLU A 123 -16.98 1.83 -4.35
N GLU A 124 -15.90 1.31 -4.91
CA GLU A 124 -15.99 0.49 -6.12
C GLU A 124 -15.81 -0.99 -5.85
N LEU A 125 -14.81 -1.38 -5.06
CA LEU A 125 -14.57 -2.78 -4.76
C LEU A 125 -15.49 -3.33 -3.65
N GLY A 126 -16.20 -2.45 -2.92
CA GLY A 126 -17.10 -2.82 -1.84
C GLY A 126 -16.39 -3.40 -0.62
N LEU A 127 -15.17 -2.94 -0.34
CA LEU A 127 -14.52 -3.25 0.93
C LEU A 127 -15.27 -2.53 2.04
N HIS A 128 -15.59 -3.24 3.12
CA HIS A 128 -16.20 -2.66 4.31
C HIS A 128 -15.16 -2.02 5.22
N ARG A 129 -13.95 -2.61 5.26
CA ARG A 129 -12.88 -2.20 6.15
C ARG A 129 -11.52 -2.30 5.46
N ILE A 130 -10.78 -1.23 5.52
CA ILE A 130 -9.37 -1.20 5.10
C ILE A 130 -8.53 -0.95 6.34
N TYR A 131 -7.56 -1.82 6.63
CA TYR A 131 -6.67 -1.64 7.78
C TYR A 131 -5.21 -1.66 7.34
N LEU A 132 -4.35 -1.14 8.18
CA LEU A 132 -2.92 -1.14 7.96
C LEU A 132 -2.15 -1.31 9.26
N ARG A 133 -0.89 -1.68 9.11
CA ARG A 133 0.08 -1.78 10.19
C ARG A 133 1.31 -0.98 9.85
N LEU A 134 1.84 -0.21 10.80
CA LEU A 134 3.09 0.53 10.64
C LEU A 134 3.94 0.44 11.90
N LEU A 135 5.27 0.53 11.74
CA LEU A 135 6.19 0.60 12.87
C LEU A 135 5.94 1.88 13.66
N ALA A 136 5.88 1.80 14.98
CA ALA A 136 5.90 2.95 15.84
C ALA A 136 7.19 3.77 15.59
N GLY A 137 7.06 5.11 15.58
CA GLY A 137 8.14 6.02 15.18
C GLY A 137 8.19 6.39 13.70
N ASN A 138 7.39 5.74 12.85
CA ASN A 138 7.21 6.20 11.47
C ASN A 138 6.13 7.30 11.37
N ASP A 139 6.43 8.47 11.94
CA ASP A 139 5.49 9.59 12.05
C ASP A 139 5.03 10.13 10.70
N ILE A 140 5.89 10.03 9.67
CA ILE A 140 5.54 10.48 8.31
C ILE A 140 4.42 9.60 7.76
N ALA A 141 4.53 8.29 7.87
CA ALA A 141 3.50 7.35 7.43
C ALA A 141 2.23 7.51 8.28
N TYR A 142 2.37 7.61 9.60
CA TYR A 142 1.25 7.81 10.51
C TYR A 142 0.39 9.02 10.11
N ARG A 143 1.02 10.19 9.97
CA ARG A 143 0.33 11.42 9.55
C ARG A 143 -0.25 11.34 8.14
N THR A 144 0.40 10.60 7.25
CA THR A 144 -0.12 10.37 5.89
C THR A 144 -1.42 9.59 5.93
N TYR A 145 -1.48 8.54 6.74
CA TYR A 145 -2.67 7.71 6.89
C TYR A 145 -3.79 8.42 7.65
N GLU A 146 -3.45 9.14 8.73
CA GLU A 146 -4.41 9.96 9.46
C GLU A 146 -5.11 10.98 8.53
N LYS A 147 -4.35 11.67 7.67
CA LYS A 147 -4.89 12.59 6.65
C LYS A 147 -5.69 11.88 5.55
N ALA A 148 -5.51 10.60 5.35
CA ALA A 148 -6.31 9.80 4.41
C ALA A 148 -7.57 9.19 5.06
N GLY A 149 -7.85 9.52 6.33
CA GLY A 149 -9.05 9.09 7.06
C GLY A 149 -8.85 7.88 7.96
N PHE A 150 -7.64 7.29 8.01
CA PHE A 150 -7.39 6.16 8.90
C PHE A 150 -7.39 6.60 10.38
N LYS A 151 -8.11 5.84 11.19
CA LYS A 151 -8.15 6.00 12.65
C LYS A 151 -7.27 4.97 13.33
N LYS A 152 -6.52 5.40 14.37
CA LYS A 152 -5.71 4.49 15.20
C LYS A 152 -6.62 3.61 16.05
N GLU A 153 -6.40 2.30 16.01
CA GLU A 153 -7.13 1.32 16.83
C GLU A 153 -6.31 0.84 18.04
N GLY A 154 -5.00 0.81 17.90
CA GLY A 154 -4.15 0.35 19.00
C GLY A 154 -2.67 0.33 18.69
N VAL A 155 -1.89 -0.03 19.72
CA VAL A 155 -0.46 -0.31 19.63
C VAL A 155 -0.21 -1.70 20.18
N PHE A 156 0.43 -2.53 19.39
CA PHE A 156 0.88 -3.83 19.79
C PHE A 156 2.34 -3.70 20.21
N ARG A 157 2.57 -3.83 21.52
CA ARG A 157 3.91 -3.67 22.11
C ARG A 157 4.79 -4.86 21.74
N ASP A 158 6.07 -4.57 21.43
CA ASP A 158 7.09 -5.57 21.15
C ASP A 158 6.67 -6.63 20.10
N MET A 159 5.86 -6.21 19.12
CA MET A 159 5.23 -7.12 18.17
C MET A 159 6.21 -7.74 17.18
N VAL A 160 7.29 -7.02 16.84
CA VAL A 160 8.26 -7.47 15.82
C VAL A 160 9.68 -7.29 16.34
N TYR A 161 10.56 -8.24 15.98
CA TYR A 161 11.99 -8.15 16.28
C TYR A 161 12.74 -7.73 15.01
N LEU A 162 13.34 -6.53 15.03
CA LEU A 162 14.01 -5.93 13.89
C LEU A 162 15.33 -5.28 14.33
N ASP A 163 16.41 -5.53 13.60
CA ASP A 163 17.70 -4.91 13.83
C ASP A 163 18.23 -5.06 15.27
N GLY A 164 17.94 -6.19 15.91
CA GLY A 164 18.41 -6.49 17.26
C GLY A 164 17.51 -6.02 18.41
N GLU A 165 16.35 -5.42 18.12
CA GLU A 165 15.44 -4.92 19.14
C GLU A 165 13.96 -5.20 18.81
N TYR A 166 13.13 -5.28 19.85
CA TYR A 166 11.69 -5.35 19.69
C TYR A 166 11.12 -3.98 19.36
N ARG A 167 10.13 -3.96 18.48
CA ARG A 167 9.45 -2.75 18.02
C ARG A 167 7.94 -2.87 18.14
N ASP A 168 7.33 -1.78 18.56
CA ASP A 168 5.88 -1.63 18.58
C ASP A 168 5.32 -1.46 17.17
N VAL A 169 4.11 -1.96 16.97
CA VAL A 169 3.35 -1.81 15.73
C VAL A 169 2.03 -1.12 16.02
N ILE A 170 1.77 -0.05 15.28
CA ILE A 170 0.50 0.68 15.32
C ILE A 170 -0.45 0.04 14.31
N PHE A 171 -1.69 -0.20 14.74
CA PHE A 171 -2.81 -0.61 13.88
C PHE A 171 -3.71 0.58 13.63
N MET A 172 -4.08 0.79 12.35
CA MET A 172 -5.05 1.80 11.93
C MET A 172 -6.06 1.18 10.97
N SER A 173 -7.26 1.73 10.93
CA SER A 173 -8.30 1.31 10.00
C SER A 173 -9.06 2.49 9.41
N LEU A 174 -9.75 2.22 8.31
CA LEU A 174 -10.64 3.14 7.62
C LEU A 174 -11.91 2.37 7.23
N LEU A 175 -13.06 2.94 7.56
CA LEU A 175 -14.40 2.47 7.20
C LEU A 175 -15.04 3.42 6.20
N GLU A 176 -16.18 3.04 5.65
CA GLU A 176 -16.92 3.87 4.68
C GLU A 176 -17.25 5.26 5.25
N GLU A 177 -17.68 5.34 6.52
CA GLU A 177 -18.00 6.59 7.22
C GLU A 177 -16.79 7.52 7.45
N ASP A 178 -15.57 7.00 7.30
CA ASP A 178 -14.33 7.76 7.49
C ASP A 178 -13.86 8.46 6.20
N ILE A 179 -14.48 8.15 5.07
CA ILE A 179 -14.15 8.78 3.78
C ILE A 179 -14.75 10.18 3.76
N SER A 180 -13.88 11.19 3.67
CA SER A 180 -14.30 12.58 3.51
C SER A 180 -15.03 12.78 2.18
N THR A 181 -16.20 13.39 2.22
CA THR A 181 -16.96 13.83 1.04
C THR A 181 -16.42 15.12 0.44
N GLU A 182 -15.46 15.78 1.09
CA GLU A 182 -14.96 17.12 0.71
C GLU A 182 -13.81 17.09 -0.33
N ASP A 183 -13.29 15.92 -0.70
CA ASP A 183 -12.16 15.76 -1.63
C ASP A 183 -12.62 15.35 -3.05
N VAL A 184 -13.65 16.01 -3.61
CA VAL A 184 -14.06 15.87 -5.02
C VAL A 184 -13.51 17.03 -5.84
#